data_cc20afb9bc65b6583b8f34a1ef4d7c76
#
_entry.id   cc20afb9bc65b6583b8f34a1ef4d7c76
#
_cell.length_a   1.000
_cell.length_b   1.000
_cell.length_c   1.000
_cell.angle_alpha   90.00
_cell.angle_beta   90.00
_cell.angle_gamma   90.00
#
_symmetry.space_group_name_H-M   'P 1'
#
loop_
_entity.id
_entity.type
_entity.pdbx_description
1 polymer ?
#
loop_
_entity_poly.entity_id
_entity_poly.type
_entity_poly.pdbx_seq_one_letter_code
_entity_poly.pdbx_strand_id
1 'polypeptide(L)'
;QMHAHGIQVILDGVFHHVGRDFWAFRDVIQQRERSAYVTWFSGIDFTRRSPYGDPFAYDGWSGHYSLVKLNLHNPDVRAHLFGAVQHWVEQFGIDGLRLDAADALDLDFQRDLASFCRALDPTFWLMGEVVHGDYRRWANPAILDSVTNYECYKALYSSHNEHNYHEMAYALNRQFGEQGLYRGIPLYAFADNHDVSRVASILHNPAHLYPLYALLFTMPGIPSVYAGSEWGTAGRKEGHDDWVLRPPLSLPEAIERAPYPDLATAIARFAHLRHHSVALRHGDYKQLYVAQEQFAFARSVAAEIVVVALNAASSAVPLDFAVPVAAGTLVDMLEPERQFAIRNGRLVIESLSAYSARILVVAA
;
A
#
# COMPACT_ATOMS: atom_id res chain seq x y z
N GLN A 1 9.06 -2.98 22.04
CA GLN A 1 8.87 -4.41 21.70
C GLN A 1 9.09 -4.67 20.21
N MET A 2 8.53 -3.88 19.28
CA MET A 2 8.64 -4.09 17.82
C MET A 2 10.10 -4.15 17.36
N HIS A 3 10.93 -3.20 17.74
CA HIS A 3 12.36 -3.17 17.35
C HIS A 3 13.13 -4.41 17.83
N ALA A 4 12.78 -4.99 18.98
CA ALA A 4 13.40 -6.23 19.44
C ALA A 4 13.14 -7.44 18.52
N HIS A 5 12.18 -7.32 17.61
CA HIS A 5 11.87 -8.29 16.56
C HIS A 5 12.27 -7.83 15.15
N GLY A 6 13.03 -6.74 15.04
CA GLY A 6 13.45 -6.18 13.76
C GLY A 6 12.32 -5.51 12.96
N ILE A 7 11.24 -5.08 13.63
CA ILE A 7 10.07 -4.45 13.03
C ILE A 7 10.15 -2.95 13.27
N GLN A 8 10.10 -2.17 12.19
CA GLN A 8 10.01 -0.71 12.23
C GLN A 8 8.57 -0.25 12.50
N VAL A 9 8.42 0.90 13.13
CA VAL A 9 7.13 1.49 13.52
C VAL A 9 6.89 2.76 12.73
N ILE A 10 5.84 2.74 11.91
CA ILE A 10 5.40 3.90 11.12
C ILE A 10 4.08 4.40 11.72
N LEU A 11 4.04 5.67 12.12
CA LEU A 11 2.81 6.29 12.62
C LEU A 11 2.02 6.98 11.51
N ASP A 12 0.70 7.06 11.72
CA ASP A 12 -0.19 7.84 10.85
C ASP A 12 -0.17 9.31 11.27
N GLY A 13 0.26 10.18 10.37
CA GLY A 13 0.37 11.63 10.55
C GLY A 13 -0.80 12.34 9.87
N VAL A 14 -1.81 12.72 10.64
CA VAL A 14 -2.95 13.52 10.17
C VAL A 14 -2.62 15.00 10.37
N PHE A 15 -2.06 15.66 9.34
CA PHE A 15 -1.58 17.04 9.43
C PHE A 15 -2.42 18.05 8.66
N HIS A 16 -3.40 17.59 7.88
CA HIS A 16 -4.27 18.44 7.09
C HIS A 16 -5.35 19.12 7.93
N HIS A 17 -5.90 18.41 8.92
CA HIS A 17 -7.03 18.84 9.72
C HIS A 17 -6.94 18.32 11.16
N VAL A 18 -7.79 18.87 12.00
CA VAL A 18 -7.97 18.44 13.40
C VAL A 18 -9.45 18.29 13.73
N GLY A 19 -9.76 17.56 14.78
CA GLY A 19 -11.11 17.51 15.34
C GLY A 19 -11.51 18.85 15.99
N ARG A 20 -12.81 19.10 16.11
CA ARG A 20 -13.35 20.34 16.74
C ARG A 20 -12.95 20.50 18.21
N ASP A 21 -12.61 19.40 18.88
CA ASP A 21 -12.13 19.42 20.27
C ASP A 21 -10.65 19.73 20.42
N PHE A 22 -9.93 19.96 19.33
CA PHE A 22 -8.54 20.39 19.37
C PHE A 22 -8.43 21.70 20.18
N TRP A 23 -7.51 21.71 21.11
CA TRP A 23 -7.43 22.78 22.12
C TRP A 23 -7.35 24.21 21.53
N ALA A 24 -6.58 24.42 20.47
CA ALA A 24 -6.46 25.71 19.80
C ALA A 24 -7.75 26.12 19.09
N PHE A 25 -8.52 25.17 18.51
CA PHE A 25 -9.81 25.50 17.90
C PHE A 25 -10.88 25.79 18.94
N ARG A 26 -10.86 25.09 20.08
CA ARG A 26 -11.73 25.42 21.21
C ARG A 26 -11.46 26.83 21.77
N ASP A 27 -10.20 27.27 21.79
CA ASP A 27 -9.87 28.64 22.17
C ASP A 27 -10.46 29.65 21.17
N VAL A 28 -10.39 29.38 19.85
CA VAL A 28 -11.06 30.24 18.84
C VAL A 28 -12.57 30.28 19.04
N ILE A 29 -13.22 29.17 19.37
CA ILE A 29 -14.66 29.14 19.67
C ILE A 29 -14.99 30.05 20.88
N GLN A 30 -14.15 30.02 21.91
CA GLN A 30 -14.37 30.76 23.16
C GLN A 30 -13.98 32.23 23.05
N GLN A 31 -12.80 32.53 22.52
CA GLN A 31 -12.22 33.89 22.52
C GLN A 31 -12.50 34.68 21.23
N ARG A 32 -12.94 33.96 20.16
CA ARG A 32 -13.25 34.51 18.85
C ARG A 32 -12.06 35.29 18.28
N GLU A 33 -12.27 36.55 17.83
CA GLU A 33 -11.24 37.41 17.27
C GLU A 33 -10.06 37.71 18.23
N ARG A 34 -10.22 37.42 19.53
CA ARG A 34 -9.16 37.62 20.55
C ARG A 34 -8.24 36.41 20.70
N SER A 35 -8.62 35.25 20.14
CA SER A 35 -7.79 34.06 20.20
C SER A 35 -6.46 34.28 19.47
N ALA A 36 -5.37 33.83 20.08
CA ALA A 36 -4.06 33.81 19.45
C ALA A 36 -3.98 32.77 18.28
N TYR A 37 -4.95 31.89 18.20
CA TYR A 37 -4.94 30.75 17.26
C TYR A 37 -5.86 30.95 16.04
N VAL A 38 -6.44 32.15 15.84
CA VAL A 38 -7.31 32.44 14.69
C VAL A 38 -6.63 32.09 13.36
N THR A 39 -5.35 32.43 13.21
CA THR A 39 -4.56 32.22 12.00
C THR A 39 -4.08 30.76 11.81
N TRP A 40 -4.32 29.90 12.79
CA TRP A 40 -3.96 28.46 12.71
C TRP A 40 -4.90 27.68 11.81
N PHE A 41 -6.10 28.20 11.54
CA PHE A 41 -7.15 27.51 10.79
C PHE A 41 -7.47 28.25 9.50
N SER A 42 -7.82 27.48 8.46
CA SER A 42 -8.20 28.01 7.15
C SER A 42 -9.63 28.53 7.17
N GLY A 43 -9.89 29.62 6.42
CA GLY A 43 -11.25 30.09 6.13
C GLY A 43 -11.99 30.68 7.31
N ILE A 44 -11.32 31.12 8.41
CA ILE A 44 -11.98 31.79 9.53
C ILE A 44 -12.60 33.10 9.06
N ASP A 45 -13.91 33.23 9.24
CA ASP A 45 -14.70 34.42 8.88
C ASP A 45 -15.76 34.71 9.96
N PHE A 46 -15.53 35.75 10.77
CA PHE A 46 -16.41 36.17 11.87
C PHE A 46 -17.68 36.87 11.42
N THR A 47 -17.83 37.14 10.12
CA THR A 47 -19.08 37.73 9.56
C THR A 47 -20.11 36.66 9.20
N ARG A 48 -19.74 35.37 9.19
CA ARG A 48 -20.57 34.25 8.79
C ARG A 48 -20.68 33.23 9.93
N ARG A 49 -21.62 32.28 9.80
CA ARG A 49 -21.77 31.17 10.75
C ARG A 49 -21.36 29.84 10.09
N SER A 50 -20.81 28.95 10.90
CA SER A 50 -20.57 27.55 10.47
C SER A 50 -21.87 26.75 10.38
N PRO A 51 -21.90 25.63 9.68
CA PRO A 51 -23.03 24.67 9.70
C PRO A 51 -23.33 24.11 11.09
N TYR A 52 -22.39 24.14 12.03
CA TYR A 52 -22.59 23.76 13.42
C TYR A 52 -23.15 24.90 14.31
N GLY A 53 -23.43 26.08 13.70
CA GLY A 53 -23.97 27.24 14.43
C GLY A 53 -22.90 28.04 15.17
N ASP A 54 -21.61 27.77 14.98
CA ASP A 54 -20.54 28.58 15.54
C ASP A 54 -20.66 30.04 15.07
N PRO A 55 -20.21 31.03 15.87
CA PRO A 55 -20.34 32.46 15.55
C PRO A 55 -19.32 32.93 14.49
N PHE A 56 -18.72 32.04 13.75
CA PHE A 56 -17.83 32.24 12.62
C PHE A 56 -17.86 31.06 11.65
N ALA A 57 -17.48 31.27 10.39
CA ALA A 57 -17.24 30.20 9.43
C ALA A 57 -15.76 29.77 9.44
N TYR A 58 -15.47 28.60 8.94
CA TYR A 58 -14.13 28.03 8.74
C TYR A 58 -14.16 26.95 7.65
N ASP A 59 -12.99 26.54 7.14
CA ASP A 59 -12.90 25.45 6.19
C ASP A 59 -12.88 24.10 6.90
N GLY A 60 -13.70 23.17 6.40
CA GLY A 60 -13.66 21.75 6.77
C GLY A 60 -12.99 20.90 5.70
N TRP A 61 -12.43 19.75 6.09
CA TRP A 61 -11.90 18.78 5.16
C TRP A 61 -13.02 18.19 4.28
N SER A 62 -12.89 18.35 2.96
CA SER A 62 -13.88 17.82 1.98
C SER A 62 -15.34 18.17 2.29
N GLY A 63 -15.60 19.32 2.95
CA GLY A 63 -16.94 19.72 3.39
C GLY A 63 -17.38 19.13 4.73
N HIS A 64 -16.53 18.34 5.38
CA HIS A 64 -16.78 17.81 6.72
C HIS A 64 -16.32 18.80 7.78
N TYR A 65 -17.23 19.59 8.31
CA TYR A 65 -16.93 20.63 9.31
C TYR A 65 -16.56 20.09 10.70
N SER A 66 -16.71 18.79 10.95
CA SER A 66 -16.11 18.13 12.12
C SER A 66 -14.59 18.03 12.04
N LEU A 67 -14.03 18.13 10.84
CA LEU A 67 -12.61 18.03 10.51
C LEU A 67 -12.11 19.43 10.10
N VAL A 68 -11.66 20.21 11.08
CA VAL A 68 -11.27 21.61 10.90
C VAL A 68 -9.93 21.70 10.19
N LYS A 69 -9.89 22.39 9.05
CA LYS A 69 -8.68 22.49 8.23
C LYS A 69 -7.63 23.40 8.88
N LEU A 70 -6.40 22.90 9.00
CA LEU A 70 -5.25 23.67 9.47
C LEU A 70 -4.69 24.59 8.36
N ASN A 71 -4.14 25.72 8.76
CA ASN A 71 -3.39 26.61 7.88
C ASN A 71 -1.90 26.23 7.89
N LEU A 72 -1.49 25.37 6.99
CA LEU A 72 -0.11 24.86 6.90
C LEU A 72 0.91 25.93 6.42
N HIS A 73 0.48 27.13 6.03
CA HIS A 73 1.37 28.28 5.76
C HIS A 73 1.73 29.04 7.04
N ASN A 74 1.02 28.81 8.14
CA ASN A 74 1.31 29.44 9.42
C ASN A 74 2.55 28.77 10.06
N PRO A 75 3.61 29.53 10.40
CA PRO A 75 4.83 28.98 10.97
C PRO A 75 4.63 28.34 12.34
N ASP A 76 3.70 28.84 13.16
CA ASP A 76 3.43 28.28 14.49
C ASP A 76 2.71 26.93 14.38
N VAL A 77 1.84 26.77 13.37
CA VAL A 77 1.22 25.48 13.05
C VAL A 77 2.31 24.46 12.64
N ARG A 78 3.21 24.85 11.74
CA ARG A 78 4.34 23.98 11.34
C ARG A 78 5.22 23.61 12.53
N ALA A 79 5.58 24.59 13.35
CA ALA A 79 6.39 24.35 14.56
C ALA A 79 5.70 23.37 15.53
N HIS A 80 4.38 23.51 15.73
CA HIS A 80 3.60 22.59 16.55
C HIS A 80 3.59 21.17 15.99
N LEU A 81 3.32 21.00 14.69
CA LEU A 81 3.27 19.70 14.04
C LEU A 81 4.65 19.01 14.00
N PHE A 82 5.72 19.76 13.70
CA PHE A 82 7.09 19.22 13.70
C PHE A 82 7.55 18.87 15.12
N GLY A 83 7.17 19.69 16.12
CA GLY A 83 7.40 19.36 17.51
C GLY A 83 6.69 18.08 17.97
N ALA A 84 5.49 17.80 17.43
CA ALA A 84 4.81 16.53 17.69
C ALA A 84 5.58 15.35 17.08
N VAL A 85 6.07 15.48 15.85
CA VAL A 85 6.89 14.43 15.19
C VAL A 85 8.18 14.18 15.99
N GLN A 86 8.88 15.25 16.38
CA GLN A 86 10.09 15.12 17.20
C GLN A 86 9.79 14.38 18.50
N HIS A 87 8.70 14.74 19.17
CA HIS A 87 8.26 14.07 20.39
C HIS A 87 8.00 12.57 20.17
N TRP A 88 7.34 12.19 19.08
CA TRP A 88 7.08 10.79 18.76
C TRP A 88 8.37 10.01 18.48
N VAL A 89 9.34 10.62 17.78
CA VAL A 89 10.66 10.01 17.57
C VAL A 89 11.38 9.81 18.91
N GLU A 90 11.43 10.85 19.76
CA GLU A 90 12.16 10.81 21.03
C GLU A 90 11.52 9.88 22.07
N GLN A 91 10.17 9.87 22.16
CA GLN A 91 9.46 9.14 23.21
C GLN A 91 9.05 7.72 22.79
N PHE A 92 8.74 7.51 21.53
CA PHE A 92 8.21 6.23 21.04
C PHE A 92 9.17 5.52 20.09
N GLY A 93 10.21 6.21 19.61
CA GLY A 93 11.17 5.63 18.69
C GLY A 93 10.56 5.21 17.36
N ILE A 94 9.70 6.06 16.79
CA ILE A 94 9.11 5.75 15.48
C ILE A 94 10.15 5.88 14.37
N ASP A 95 10.01 5.06 13.33
CA ASP A 95 10.95 4.99 12.21
C ASP A 95 10.40 5.69 10.95
N GLY A 96 9.18 6.19 10.99
CA GLY A 96 8.58 6.87 9.85
C GLY A 96 7.16 7.35 10.07
N LEU A 97 6.61 7.96 9.02
CA LEU A 97 5.23 8.45 8.99
C LEU A 97 4.50 8.01 7.71
N ARG A 98 3.23 7.69 7.86
CA ARG A 98 2.25 7.69 6.77
C ARG A 98 1.47 9.01 6.84
N LEU A 99 1.54 9.82 5.80
CA LEU A 99 0.78 11.07 5.73
C LEU A 99 -0.63 10.80 5.22
N ASP A 100 -1.61 11.04 6.07
CA ASP A 100 -3.03 11.02 5.72
C ASP A 100 -3.34 12.09 4.68
N ALA A 101 -4.17 11.77 3.67
CA ALA A 101 -4.59 12.67 2.61
C ALA A 101 -3.40 13.50 2.03
N ALA A 102 -2.28 12.85 1.74
CA ALA A 102 -1.05 13.52 1.29
C ALA A 102 -1.23 14.30 -0.01
N ASP A 103 -2.17 13.90 -0.88
CA ASP A 103 -2.53 14.62 -2.10
C ASP A 103 -3.20 15.99 -1.83
N ALA A 104 -3.76 16.18 -0.65
CA ALA A 104 -4.37 17.44 -0.21
C ALA A 104 -3.45 18.31 0.63
N LEU A 105 -2.30 17.78 1.08
CA LEU A 105 -1.31 18.55 1.83
C LEU A 105 -0.54 19.49 0.89
N ASP A 106 -0.23 20.69 1.41
CA ASP A 106 0.68 21.62 0.72
C ASP A 106 2.05 20.99 0.45
N LEU A 107 2.56 21.12 -0.78
CA LEU A 107 3.82 20.48 -1.17
C LEU A 107 5.04 21.11 -0.48
N ASP A 108 5.01 22.41 -0.15
CA ASP A 108 6.11 23.05 0.57
C ASP A 108 6.13 22.59 2.02
N PHE A 109 4.96 22.42 2.64
CA PHE A 109 4.85 21.79 3.94
C PHE A 109 5.43 20.36 3.92
N GLN A 110 5.10 19.54 2.91
CA GLN A 110 5.63 18.18 2.81
C GLN A 110 7.15 18.15 2.63
N ARG A 111 7.74 19.07 1.84
CA ARG A 111 9.20 19.20 1.68
C ARG A 111 9.88 19.57 2.98
N ASP A 112 9.32 20.56 3.69
CA ASP A 112 9.87 21.01 4.97
C ASP A 112 9.79 19.90 6.02
N LEU A 113 8.65 19.19 6.08
CA LEU A 113 8.48 18.02 6.95
C LEU A 113 9.50 16.91 6.61
N ALA A 114 9.67 16.60 5.33
CA ALA A 114 10.65 15.58 4.91
C ALA A 114 12.08 15.97 5.28
N SER A 115 12.44 17.22 5.09
CA SER A 115 13.74 17.75 5.49
C SER A 115 13.94 17.68 6.99
N PHE A 116 12.93 18.04 7.76
CA PHE A 116 12.94 17.97 9.21
C PHE A 116 13.09 16.53 9.73
N CYS A 117 12.27 15.61 9.23
CA CYS A 117 12.32 14.19 9.62
C CYS A 117 13.69 13.56 9.31
N ARG A 118 14.24 13.82 8.10
CA ARG A 118 15.56 13.28 7.70
C ARG A 118 16.73 13.92 8.44
N ALA A 119 16.53 15.11 9.01
CA ALA A 119 17.51 15.71 9.92
C ALA A 119 17.51 15.04 11.32
N LEU A 120 16.35 14.52 11.77
CA LEU A 120 16.25 13.72 12.99
C LEU A 120 16.86 12.33 12.80
N ASP A 121 16.51 11.66 11.70
CA ASP A 121 17.03 10.36 11.30
C ASP A 121 17.11 10.28 9.75
N PRO A 122 18.32 10.14 9.16
CA PRO A 122 18.47 10.01 7.71
C PRO A 122 17.76 8.80 7.09
N THR A 123 17.38 7.79 7.88
CA THR A 123 16.66 6.59 7.46
C THR A 123 15.16 6.67 7.69
N PHE A 124 14.67 7.81 8.21
CA PHE A 124 13.25 8.02 8.51
C PHE A 124 12.39 7.88 7.25
N TRP A 125 11.49 6.91 7.26
CA TRP A 125 10.69 6.56 6.09
C TRP A 125 9.39 7.37 6.03
N LEU A 126 9.12 7.93 4.86
CA LEU A 126 7.93 8.76 4.62
C LEU A 126 7.09 8.18 3.50
N MET A 127 5.83 7.87 3.79
CA MET A 127 4.86 7.53 2.76
C MET A 127 3.63 8.43 2.83
N GLY A 128 2.92 8.56 1.72
CA GLY A 128 1.69 9.35 1.67
C GLY A 128 0.53 8.55 1.13
N GLU A 129 -0.66 8.83 1.66
CA GLU A 129 -1.87 8.42 1.01
C GLU A 129 -2.15 9.34 -0.18
N VAL A 130 -2.13 8.76 -1.38
CA VAL A 130 -2.47 9.42 -2.64
C VAL A 130 -3.40 8.51 -3.42
N VAL A 131 -4.64 8.97 -3.64
CA VAL A 131 -5.64 8.17 -4.34
C VAL A 131 -5.54 8.36 -5.84
N HIS A 132 -5.33 9.59 -6.31
CA HIS A 132 -5.33 9.95 -7.71
C HIS A 132 -4.17 10.87 -8.10
N GLY A 133 -3.80 10.84 -9.38
CA GLY A 133 -2.82 11.74 -9.96
C GLY A 133 -1.51 11.06 -10.36
N ASP A 134 -0.53 11.87 -10.72
CA ASP A 134 0.80 11.37 -11.04
C ASP A 134 1.61 11.20 -9.75
N TYR A 135 1.85 9.98 -9.35
CA TYR A 135 2.52 9.63 -8.10
C TYR A 135 3.93 10.25 -7.95
N ARG A 136 4.62 10.56 -9.06
CA ARG A 136 5.94 11.23 -9.06
C ARG A 136 5.91 12.62 -8.42
N ARG A 137 4.73 13.24 -8.39
CA ARG A 137 4.55 14.54 -7.73
C ARG A 137 4.88 14.47 -6.25
N TRP A 138 4.58 13.36 -5.60
CA TRP A 138 4.78 13.14 -4.16
C TRP A 138 5.92 12.17 -3.88
N ALA A 139 5.94 11.01 -4.56
CA ALA A 139 6.97 9.99 -4.38
C ALA A 139 8.24 10.38 -5.16
N ASN A 140 9.10 11.14 -4.51
CA ASN A 140 10.40 11.57 -5.02
C ASN A 140 11.34 11.91 -3.85
N PRO A 141 12.68 11.96 -4.08
CA PRO A 141 13.66 12.14 -3.00
C PRO A 141 13.49 13.40 -2.14
N ALA A 142 12.81 14.43 -2.65
CA ALA A 142 12.62 15.68 -1.91
C ALA A 142 11.41 15.64 -0.97
N ILE A 143 10.49 14.68 -1.14
CA ILE A 143 9.21 14.66 -0.42
C ILE A 143 9.03 13.29 0.25
N LEU A 144 8.44 12.32 -0.44
CA LEU A 144 8.07 11.02 0.12
C LEU A 144 8.84 9.88 -0.56
N ASP A 145 9.14 8.84 0.20
CA ASP A 145 9.79 7.63 -0.30
C ASP A 145 8.81 6.73 -1.05
N SER A 146 7.51 6.81 -0.70
CA SER A 146 6.45 6.00 -1.29
C SER A 146 5.09 6.70 -1.21
N VAL A 147 4.15 6.24 -2.05
CA VAL A 147 2.73 6.57 -1.95
C VAL A 147 1.88 5.33 -2.19
N THR A 148 0.61 5.36 -1.75
CA THR A 148 -0.36 4.28 -1.95
C THR A 148 -0.66 4.02 -3.43
N ASN A 149 -0.64 2.75 -3.83
CA ASN A 149 -0.89 2.32 -5.21
C ASN A 149 -2.34 1.88 -5.42
N TYR A 150 -3.27 2.83 -5.42
CA TYR A 150 -4.70 2.57 -5.66
C TYR A 150 -4.99 2.04 -7.07
N GLU A 151 -4.15 2.37 -8.05
CA GLU A 151 -4.29 1.86 -9.41
C GLU A 151 -4.07 0.33 -9.46
N CYS A 152 -3.01 -0.18 -8.83
CA CYS A 152 -2.81 -1.63 -8.71
C CYS A 152 -3.83 -2.29 -7.77
N TYR A 153 -4.27 -1.63 -6.70
CA TYR A 153 -5.34 -2.13 -5.84
C TYR A 153 -6.59 -2.47 -6.65
N LYS A 154 -7.05 -1.54 -7.51
CA LYS A 154 -8.21 -1.81 -8.36
C LYS A 154 -7.96 -3.00 -9.29
N ALA A 155 -6.82 -3.00 -9.99
CA ALA A 155 -6.49 -4.08 -10.92
C ALA A 155 -6.35 -5.45 -10.22
N LEU A 156 -5.85 -5.49 -8.98
CA LEU A 156 -5.70 -6.72 -8.21
C LEU A 156 -7.04 -7.44 -8.03
N TYR A 157 -8.06 -6.78 -7.51
CA TYR A 157 -9.33 -7.47 -7.27
C TYR A 157 -10.18 -7.60 -8.53
N SER A 158 -10.20 -6.58 -9.42
CA SER A 158 -11.08 -6.62 -10.60
C SER A 158 -10.61 -7.65 -11.61
N SER A 159 -9.30 -7.82 -11.82
CA SER A 159 -8.79 -8.84 -12.75
C SER A 159 -9.16 -10.27 -12.33
N HIS A 160 -9.26 -10.54 -11.04
CA HIS A 160 -9.72 -11.82 -10.52
C HIS A 160 -11.23 -12.00 -10.66
N ASN A 161 -12.01 -10.96 -10.33
CA ASN A 161 -13.47 -11.00 -10.38
C ASN A 161 -14.02 -11.08 -11.82
N GLU A 162 -13.38 -10.35 -12.74
CA GLU A 162 -13.78 -10.30 -14.15
C GLU A 162 -13.06 -11.35 -15.02
N HIS A 163 -12.26 -12.23 -14.40
CA HIS A 163 -11.45 -13.22 -15.09
C HIS A 163 -10.61 -12.58 -16.21
N ASN A 164 -9.91 -11.46 -15.91
CA ASN A 164 -9.25 -10.64 -16.92
C ASN A 164 -7.88 -10.11 -16.45
N TYR A 165 -6.86 -10.95 -16.50
CA TYR A 165 -5.49 -10.54 -16.17
C TYR A 165 -4.86 -9.53 -17.14
N HIS A 166 -5.49 -9.26 -18.29
CA HIS A 166 -5.03 -8.16 -19.16
C HIS A 166 -5.12 -6.80 -18.46
N GLU A 167 -6.10 -6.60 -17.56
CA GLU A 167 -6.19 -5.38 -16.76
C GLU A 167 -4.97 -5.21 -15.83
N MET A 168 -4.62 -6.27 -15.10
CA MET A 168 -3.45 -6.25 -14.20
C MET A 168 -2.13 -6.09 -14.98
N ALA A 169 -2.00 -6.80 -16.10
CA ALA A 169 -0.84 -6.69 -16.98
C ALA A 169 -0.68 -5.26 -17.53
N TYR A 170 -1.78 -4.62 -17.93
CA TYR A 170 -1.78 -3.23 -18.37
C TYR A 170 -1.30 -2.29 -17.24
N ALA A 171 -1.85 -2.42 -16.02
CA ALA A 171 -1.47 -1.59 -14.88
C ALA A 171 0.02 -1.73 -14.56
N LEU A 172 0.53 -2.97 -14.51
CA LEU A 172 1.94 -3.21 -14.23
C LEU A 172 2.87 -2.73 -15.35
N ASN A 173 2.52 -2.95 -16.62
CA ASN A 173 3.31 -2.46 -17.75
C ASN A 173 3.37 -0.92 -17.78
N ARG A 174 2.23 -0.26 -17.55
CA ARG A 174 2.13 1.20 -17.49
C ARG A 174 2.99 1.78 -16.37
N GLN A 175 2.99 1.12 -15.21
CA GLN A 175 3.71 1.60 -14.02
C GLN A 175 5.18 1.21 -14.02
N PHE A 176 5.52 -0.05 -14.32
CA PHE A 176 6.82 -0.64 -14.06
C PHE A 176 7.47 -1.31 -15.26
N GLY A 177 6.81 -1.35 -16.43
CA GLY A 177 7.40 -1.86 -17.66
C GLY A 177 8.66 -1.11 -18.06
N GLU A 178 9.29 -1.47 -19.18
CA GLU A 178 10.54 -0.87 -19.65
C GLU A 178 10.46 0.67 -19.77
N GLN A 179 9.30 1.19 -20.14
CA GLN A 179 8.98 2.63 -20.23
C GLN A 179 7.98 3.06 -19.14
N GLY A 180 7.91 2.30 -18.05
CA GLY A 180 6.93 2.51 -17.01
C GLY A 180 7.08 3.84 -16.27
N LEU A 181 5.95 4.50 -15.99
CA LEU A 181 5.91 5.84 -15.39
C LEU A 181 6.55 5.90 -13.99
N TYR A 182 6.47 4.80 -13.24
CA TYR A 182 6.91 4.71 -11.85
C TYR A 182 8.06 3.71 -11.65
N ARG A 183 8.77 3.39 -12.73
CA ARG A 183 9.94 2.52 -12.67
C ARG A 183 10.96 3.08 -11.68
N GLY A 184 11.38 2.25 -10.72
CA GLY A 184 12.31 2.64 -9.65
C GLY A 184 11.65 3.34 -8.45
N ILE A 185 10.34 3.60 -8.47
CA ILE A 185 9.61 4.13 -7.32
C ILE A 185 8.95 2.96 -6.58
N PRO A 186 9.28 2.72 -5.29
CA PRO A 186 8.69 1.63 -4.52
C PRO A 186 7.30 2.02 -4.00
N LEU A 187 6.26 1.90 -4.84
CA LEU A 187 4.89 2.22 -4.45
C LEU A 187 4.35 1.23 -3.41
N TYR A 188 3.61 1.74 -2.41
CA TYR A 188 2.96 0.94 -1.37
C TYR A 188 1.72 0.24 -1.94
N ALA A 189 1.80 -1.07 -2.10
CA ALA A 189 0.79 -1.91 -2.72
C ALA A 189 0.00 -2.70 -1.66
N PHE A 190 -1.30 -2.81 -1.85
CA PHE A 190 -2.21 -3.45 -0.91
C PHE A 190 -3.37 -4.14 -1.64
N ALA A 191 -3.96 -5.15 -1.00
CA ALA A 191 -5.18 -5.82 -1.46
C ALA A 191 -6.44 -5.23 -0.81
N ASP A 192 -6.30 -4.70 0.38
CA ASP A 192 -7.28 -3.92 1.13
C ASP A 192 -6.58 -3.03 2.17
N ASN A 193 -7.33 -2.10 2.74
CA ASN A 193 -6.90 -1.26 3.84
C ASN A 193 -8.12 -0.86 4.71
N HIS A 194 -7.92 0.08 5.63
CA HIS A 194 -8.96 0.55 6.57
C HIS A 194 -10.05 1.43 5.95
N ASP A 195 -9.92 1.82 4.66
CA ASP A 195 -10.83 2.73 3.95
C ASP A 195 -11.58 2.07 2.79
N VAL A 196 -11.22 0.84 2.43
CA VAL A 196 -11.86 0.08 1.37
C VAL A 196 -12.37 -1.26 1.90
N SER A 197 -13.33 -1.86 1.20
CA SER A 197 -13.84 -3.19 1.56
C SER A 197 -12.72 -4.22 1.66
N ARG A 198 -12.84 -5.11 2.65
CA ARG A 198 -11.89 -6.22 2.84
C ARG A 198 -11.80 -7.08 1.58
N VAL A 199 -10.60 -7.50 1.20
CA VAL A 199 -10.36 -8.30 -0.01
C VAL A 199 -11.17 -9.59 -0.03
N ALA A 200 -11.31 -10.26 1.14
CA ALA A 200 -12.13 -11.45 1.29
C ALA A 200 -13.64 -11.20 1.02
N SER A 201 -14.10 -9.95 1.16
CA SER A 201 -15.49 -9.56 0.88
C SER A 201 -15.74 -9.09 -0.54
N ILE A 202 -14.71 -8.60 -1.25
CA ILE A 202 -14.88 -8.10 -2.62
C ILE A 202 -14.60 -9.15 -3.68
N LEU A 203 -13.79 -10.17 -3.39
CA LEU A 203 -13.58 -11.28 -4.31
C LEU A 203 -14.86 -12.11 -4.46
N HIS A 204 -15.25 -12.40 -5.71
CA HIS A 204 -16.40 -13.26 -6.02
C HIS A 204 -16.10 -14.74 -5.70
N ASN A 205 -14.84 -15.15 -5.86
CA ASN A 205 -14.38 -16.49 -5.52
C ASN A 205 -13.27 -16.41 -4.47
N PRO A 206 -13.48 -16.94 -3.25
CA PRO A 206 -12.47 -16.91 -2.19
C PRO A 206 -11.16 -17.60 -2.54
N ALA A 207 -11.16 -18.59 -3.43
CA ALA A 207 -9.94 -19.26 -3.87
C ALA A 207 -8.96 -18.31 -4.58
N HIS A 208 -9.45 -17.17 -5.10
CA HIS A 208 -8.62 -16.13 -5.68
C HIS A 208 -7.72 -15.40 -4.66
N LEU A 209 -7.96 -15.54 -3.36
CA LEU A 209 -7.07 -14.98 -2.33
C LEU A 209 -5.62 -15.46 -2.52
N TYR A 210 -5.42 -16.74 -2.89
CA TYR A 210 -4.08 -17.31 -3.03
C TYR A 210 -3.29 -16.73 -4.21
N PRO A 211 -3.77 -16.77 -5.47
CA PRO A 211 -3.06 -16.14 -6.58
C PRO A 211 -2.96 -14.61 -6.44
N LEU A 212 -3.93 -13.95 -5.79
CA LEU A 212 -3.89 -12.52 -5.52
C LEU A 212 -2.75 -12.15 -4.57
N TYR A 213 -2.59 -12.85 -3.45
CA TYR A 213 -1.48 -12.59 -2.53
C TYR A 213 -0.13 -13.01 -3.12
N ALA A 214 -0.07 -14.10 -3.89
CA ALA A 214 1.14 -14.46 -4.64
C ALA A 214 1.55 -13.32 -5.58
N LEU A 215 0.61 -12.72 -6.30
CA LEU A 215 0.84 -11.56 -7.17
C LEU A 215 1.27 -10.34 -6.36
N LEU A 216 0.58 -9.98 -5.27
CA LEU A 216 0.90 -8.84 -4.41
C LEU A 216 2.34 -8.90 -3.89
N PHE A 217 2.79 -10.08 -3.45
CA PHE A 217 4.14 -10.25 -2.90
C PHE A 217 5.24 -10.39 -3.95
N THR A 218 4.90 -10.62 -5.21
CA THR A 218 5.90 -10.81 -6.29
C THR A 218 5.97 -9.66 -7.30
N MET A 219 4.91 -8.87 -7.44
CA MET A 219 4.93 -7.66 -8.27
C MET A 219 5.86 -6.57 -7.70
N PRO A 220 6.23 -5.54 -8.50
CA PRO A 220 6.95 -4.37 -8.00
C PRO A 220 6.17 -3.60 -6.92
N GLY A 221 6.89 -2.93 -6.04
CA GLY A 221 6.33 -2.12 -4.95
C GLY A 221 6.58 -2.74 -3.58
N ILE A 222 5.97 -2.18 -2.55
CA ILE A 222 6.06 -2.61 -1.14
C ILE A 222 4.73 -3.27 -0.79
N PRO A 223 4.65 -4.60 -0.64
CA PRO A 223 3.41 -5.28 -0.30
C PRO A 223 2.99 -4.99 1.14
N SER A 224 1.70 -4.80 1.33
CA SER A 224 1.08 -4.60 2.64
C SER A 224 -0.05 -5.59 2.87
N VAL A 225 -0.20 -6.02 4.10
CA VAL A 225 -1.32 -6.85 4.58
C VAL A 225 -2.04 -6.07 5.68
N TYR A 226 -3.31 -5.79 5.47
CA TYR A 226 -4.11 -5.12 6.48
C TYR A 226 -4.47 -6.10 7.59
N ALA A 227 -4.37 -5.67 8.86
CA ALA A 227 -4.60 -6.51 10.03
C ALA A 227 -5.92 -7.30 9.93
N GLY A 228 -5.83 -8.62 10.00
CA GLY A 228 -6.94 -9.55 9.87
C GLY A 228 -7.15 -10.13 8.46
N SER A 229 -6.60 -9.50 7.41
CA SER A 229 -6.77 -10.00 6.04
C SER A 229 -6.03 -11.30 5.80
N GLU A 230 -4.97 -11.58 6.56
CA GLU A 230 -4.25 -12.85 6.57
C GLU A 230 -5.11 -14.03 7.09
N TRP A 231 -6.18 -13.74 7.80
CA TRP A 231 -7.16 -14.75 8.23
C TRP A 231 -8.46 -14.69 7.43
N GLY A 232 -8.52 -13.85 6.37
CA GLY A 232 -9.71 -13.69 5.56
C GLY A 232 -10.84 -12.95 6.26
N THR A 233 -10.52 -12.01 7.16
CA THR A 233 -11.51 -11.16 7.82
C THR A 233 -12.38 -10.45 6.78
N ALA A 234 -13.70 -10.61 6.94
CA ALA A 234 -14.69 -9.98 6.09
C ALA A 234 -15.03 -8.56 6.55
N GLY A 235 -15.48 -7.73 5.63
CA GLY A 235 -16.00 -6.38 5.87
C GLY A 235 -16.25 -5.69 4.54
N ARG A 236 -17.48 -5.21 4.32
CA ARG A 236 -17.86 -4.46 3.12
C ARG A 236 -18.18 -3.03 3.50
N LYS A 237 -17.55 -2.08 2.83
CA LYS A 237 -17.81 -0.66 3.05
C LYS A 237 -19.21 -0.33 2.58
N GLU A 238 -20.04 0.19 3.49
CA GLU A 238 -21.40 0.63 3.23
C GLU A 238 -21.54 2.09 3.69
N GLY A 239 -21.76 3.00 2.73
CA GLY A 239 -21.89 4.42 3.04
C GLY A 239 -20.62 5.01 3.68
N HIS A 240 -20.80 5.67 4.84
CA HIS A 240 -19.73 6.35 5.59
C HIS A 240 -19.32 5.59 6.86
N ASP A 241 -19.82 4.37 7.08
CA ASP A 241 -19.48 3.56 8.24
C ASP A 241 -18.26 2.67 7.92
N ASP A 242 -17.13 3.03 8.55
CA ASP A 242 -15.86 2.28 8.40
C ASP A 242 -15.65 1.25 9.52
N TRP A 243 -16.53 1.16 10.53
CA TRP A 243 -16.35 0.24 11.67
C TRP A 243 -16.31 -1.23 11.24
N VAL A 244 -17.10 -1.60 10.22
CA VAL A 244 -17.10 -2.96 9.67
C VAL A 244 -15.75 -3.35 9.04
N LEU A 245 -14.95 -2.37 8.65
CA LEU A 245 -13.60 -2.57 8.08
C LEU A 245 -12.54 -2.70 9.19
N ARG A 246 -12.83 -2.24 10.41
CA ARG A 246 -11.91 -2.09 11.53
C ARG A 246 -12.40 -2.85 12.78
N PRO A 247 -12.80 -4.14 12.64
CA PRO A 247 -13.29 -4.88 13.81
C PRO A 247 -12.17 -5.02 14.84
N PRO A 248 -12.52 -5.05 16.14
CA PRO A 248 -11.56 -5.45 17.16
C PRO A 248 -11.13 -6.89 16.91
N LEU A 249 -9.82 -7.12 16.81
CA LEU A 249 -9.25 -8.43 16.52
C LEU A 249 -8.60 -9.01 17.77
N SER A 250 -9.06 -10.19 18.17
CA SER A 250 -8.39 -11.06 19.12
C SER A 250 -7.63 -12.13 18.35
N LEU A 251 -6.30 -12.17 18.48
CA LEU A 251 -5.47 -13.12 17.71
C LEU A 251 -5.91 -14.59 17.88
N PRO A 252 -6.18 -15.10 19.11
CA PRO A 252 -6.68 -16.46 19.26
C PRO A 252 -7.99 -16.72 18.51
N GLU A 253 -8.95 -15.79 18.60
CA GLU A 253 -10.23 -15.93 17.91
C GLU A 253 -10.11 -15.81 16.40
N ALA A 254 -9.23 -14.92 15.90
CA ALA A 254 -8.99 -14.77 14.48
C ALA A 254 -8.42 -16.05 13.86
N ILE A 255 -7.49 -16.71 14.56
CA ILE A 255 -6.92 -18.00 14.14
C ILE A 255 -7.98 -19.10 14.18
N GLU A 256 -8.72 -19.22 15.28
CA GLU A 256 -9.73 -20.28 15.47
C GLU A 256 -10.87 -20.20 14.46
N ARG A 257 -11.29 -18.96 14.12
CA ARG A 257 -12.44 -18.69 13.25
C ARG A 257 -12.06 -18.36 11.81
N ALA A 258 -10.77 -18.49 11.45
CA ALA A 258 -10.30 -18.16 10.12
C ALA A 258 -11.06 -18.99 9.06
N PRO A 259 -11.80 -18.35 8.13
CA PRO A 259 -12.48 -19.08 7.06
C PRO A 259 -11.52 -19.74 6.07
N TYR A 260 -10.26 -19.29 6.05
CA TYR A 260 -9.17 -19.81 5.20
C TYR A 260 -7.95 -20.06 6.08
N PRO A 261 -7.89 -21.18 6.84
CA PRO A 261 -6.91 -21.38 7.91
C PRO A 261 -5.46 -21.50 7.41
N ASP A 262 -5.23 -21.83 6.17
CA ASP A 262 -3.92 -21.92 5.53
C ASP A 262 -3.47 -20.63 4.82
N LEU A 263 -4.35 -19.61 4.70
CA LEU A 263 -4.05 -18.34 4.01
C LEU A 263 -2.90 -17.60 4.68
N ALA A 264 -2.91 -17.49 6.01
CA ALA A 264 -1.82 -16.84 6.75
C ALA A 264 -0.47 -17.53 6.50
N THR A 265 -0.45 -18.85 6.44
CA THR A 265 0.75 -19.64 6.10
C THR A 265 1.21 -19.39 4.67
N ALA A 266 0.28 -19.31 3.72
CA ALA A 266 0.61 -18.99 2.32
C ALA A 266 1.21 -17.59 2.21
N ILE A 267 0.60 -16.57 2.84
CA ILE A 267 1.11 -15.19 2.88
C ILE A 267 2.51 -15.14 3.51
N ALA A 268 2.71 -15.83 4.64
CA ALA A 268 4.02 -15.89 5.30
C ALA A 268 5.10 -16.50 4.38
N ARG A 269 4.76 -17.53 3.61
CA ARG A 269 5.68 -18.11 2.60
C ARG A 269 6.02 -17.10 1.51
N PHE A 270 5.05 -16.39 0.94
CA PHE A 270 5.30 -15.35 -0.06
C PHE A 270 6.16 -14.21 0.49
N ALA A 271 5.88 -13.77 1.71
CA ALA A 271 6.67 -12.75 2.40
C ALA A 271 8.12 -13.22 2.61
N HIS A 272 8.31 -14.46 3.06
CA HIS A 272 9.64 -15.06 3.22
C HIS A 272 10.41 -15.13 1.90
N LEU A 273 9.79 -15.58 0.81
CA LEU A 273 10.43 -15.64 -0.51
C LEU A 273 10.86 -14.23 -0.97
N ARG A 274 9.98 -13.25 -0.82
CA ARG A 274 10.31 -11.87 -1.16
C ARG A 274 11.45 -11.32 -0.31
N HIS A 275 11.46 -11.59 0.99
CA HIS A 275 12.51 -11.14 1.90
C HIS A 275 13.90 -11.64 1.47
N HIS A 276 13.99 -12.87 0.96
CA HIS A 276 15.25 -13.50 0.56
C HIS A 276 15.62 -13.29 -0.91
N SER A 277 14.72 -12.78 -1.75
CA SER A 277 14.96 -12.50 -3.16
C SER A 277 15.21 -11.00 -3.41
N VAL A 278 16.40 -10.67 -3.91
CA VAL A 278 16.73 -9.31 -4.32
C VAL A 278 15.91 -8.91 -5.54
N ALA A 279 15.70 -9.84 -6.48
CA ALA A 279 14.90 -9.59 -7.68
C ALA A 279 13.44 -9.27 -7.32
N LEU A 280 12.81 -9.98 -6.40
CA LEU A 280 11.43 -9.67 -5.97
C LEU A 280 11.33 -8.32 -5.26
N ARG A 281 12.36 -7.91 -4.50
CA ARG A 281 12.36 -6.63 -3.80
C ARG A 281 12.66 -5.45 -4.72
N HIS A 282 13.69 -5.56 -5.55
CA HIS A 282 14.30 -4.44 -6.28
C HIS A 282 14.41 -4.64 -7.79
N GLY A 283 14.09 -5.84 -8.31
CA GLY A 283 14.28 -6.17 -9.70
C GLY A 283 13.34 -5.41 -10.66
N ASP A 284 13.79 -5.25 -11.88
CA ASP A 284 12.98 -4.77 -12.99
C ASP A 284 11.82 -5.75 -13.26
N TYR A 285 10.75 -5.22 -13.81
CA TYR A 285 9.57 -5.98 -14.18
C TYR A 285 9.50 -6.15 -15.71
N LYS A 286 9.17 -7.37 -16.15
CA LYS A 286 8.89 -7.67 -17.56
C LYS A 286 7.74 -8.66 -17.67
N GLN A 287 6.67 -8.30 -18.37
CA GLN A 287 5.60 -9.24 -18.73
C GLN A 287 6.16 -10.31 -19.68
N LEU A 288 5.80 -11.57 -19.44
CA LEU A 288 6.18 -12.72 -20.27
C LEU A 288 4.99 -13.34 -20.98
N TYR A 289 3.85 -13.44 -20.30
CA TYR A 289 2.63 -14.04 -20.81
C TYR A 289 1.40 -13.41 -20.17
N VAL A 290 0.31 -13.29 -20.91
CA VAL A 290 -1.00 -12.90 -20.37
C VAL A 290 -2.12 -13.56 -21.17
N ALA A 291 -3.09 -14.07 -20.46
CA ALA A 291 -4.38 -14.55 -20.96
C ALA A 291 -5.49 -14.09 -20.00
N GLN A 292 -6.70 -14.55 -20.17
CA GLN A 292 -7.83 -14.14 -19.32
C GLN A 292 -7.59 -14.46 -17.84
N GLU A 293 -7.19 -15.68 -17.53
CA GLU A 293 -7.01 -16.17 -16.15
C GLU A 293 -5.57 -16.63 -15.86
N GLN A 294 -4.64 -16.42 -16.78
CA GLN A 294 -3.22 -16.76 -16.60
C GLN A 294 -2.35 -15.54 -16.84
N PHE A 295 -1.33 -15.40 -15.98
CA PHE A 295 -0.40 -14.30 -16.08
C PHE A 295 1.01 -14.75 -15.70
N ALA A 296 2.01 -14.37 -16.50
CA ALA A 296 3.41 -14.59 -16.13
C ALA A 296 4.27 -13.36 -16.39
N PHE A 297 5.21 -13.13 -15.49
CA PHE A 297 6.17 -12.04 -15.58
C PHE A 297 7.51 -12.43 -14.97
N ALA A 298 8.55 -11.70 -15.31
CA ALA A 298 9.86 -11.78 -14.70
C ALA A 298 10.12 -10.59 -13.78
N ARG A 299 10.87 -10.87 -12.71
CA ARG A 299 11.57 -9.89 -11.89
C ARG A 299 13.06 -10.17 -12.01
N SER A 300 13.87 -9.15 -12.29
CA SER A 300 15.29 -9.39 -12.55
C SER A 300 16.20 -8.30 -12.01
N VAL A 301 17.30 -8.73 -11.43
CA VAL A 301 18.51 -7.94 -11.21
C VAL A 301 19.67 -8.65 -11.92
N ALA A 302 20.86 -8.05 -11.94
CA ALA A 302 22.02 -8.64 -12.64
C ALA A 302 22.35 -10.09 -12.21
N ALA A 303 22.15 -10.40 -10.92
CA ALA A 303 22.54 -11.69 -10.32
C ALA A 303 21.36 -12.67 -10.10
N GLU A 304 20.11 -12.24 -10.31
CA GLU A 304 18.95 -13.06 -9.99
C GLU A 304 17.80 -12.78 -10.96
N ILE A 305 17.20 -13.84 -11.48
CA ILE A 305 15.98 -13.78 -12.30
C ILE A 305 14.93 -14.68 -11.65
N VAL A 306 13.79 -14.10 -11.34
CA VAL A 306 12.61 -14.82 -10.83
C VAL A 306 11.50 -14.73 -11.87
N VAL A 307 10.94 -15.88 -12.24
CA VAL A 307 9.76 -15.98 -13.12
C VAL A 307 8.57 -16.36 -12.27
N VAL A 308 7.52 -15.58 -12.35
CA VAL A 308 6.25 -15.80 -11.66
C VAL A 308 5.20 -16.22 -12.69
N ALA A 309 4.50 -17.31 -12.45
CA ALA A 309 3.38 -17.79 -13.26
C ALA A 309 2.15 -18.00 -12.37
N LEU A 310 1.02 -17.42 -12.76
CA LEU A 310 -0.23 -17.39 -12.02
C LEU A 310 -1.35 -18.05 -12.82
N ASN A 311 -2.23 -18.77 -12.13
CA ASN A 311 -3.45 -19.32 -12.67
C ASN A 311 -4.62 -18.99 -11.73
N ALA A 312 -5.57 -18.18 -12.19
CA ALA A 312 -6.81 -17.88 -11.49
C ALA A 312 -7.98 -18.75 -11.92
N ALA A 313 -7.80 -19.63 -12.95
CA ALA A 313 -8.85 -20.52 -13.42
C ALA A 313 -9.17 -21.62 -12.39
N SER A 314 -10.40 -22.15 -12.47
CA SER A 314 -10.88 -23.26 -11.65
C SER A 314 -10.32 -24.63 -12.03
N SER A 315 -9.48 -24.69 -13.05
CA SER A 315 -8.83 -25.90 -13.53
C SER A 315 -7.33 -25.73 -13.72
N ALA A 316 -6.60 -26.80 -13.67
CA ALA A 316 -5.19 -26.81 -14.03
C ALA A 316 -5.02 -26.55 -15.53
N VAL A 317 -3.99 -25.78 -15.90
CA VAL A 317 -3.71 -25.40 -17.29
C VAL A 317 -2.24 -25.60 -17.63
N PRO A 318 -1.90 -25.98 -18.87
CA PRO A 318 -0.53 -25.91 -19.34
C PRO A 318 -0.17 -24.47 -19.71
N LEU A 319 1.11 -24.10 -19.52
CA LEU A 319 1.65 -22.82 -19.98
C LEU A 319 2.93 -23.08 -20.78
N ASP A 320 3.09 -22.34 -21.88
CA ASP A 320 4.30 -22.32 -22.70
C ASP A 320 4.57 -20.88 -23.14
N PHE A 321 5.67 -20.31 -22.66
CA PHE A 321 6.03 -18.91 -22.96
C PHE A 321 7.54 -18.67 -22.96
N ALA A 322 7.96 -17.60 -23.64
CA ALA A 322 9.36 -17.19 -23.67
C ALA A 322 9.80 -16.61 -22.31
N VAL A 323 11.03 -16.93 -21.89
CA VAL A 323 11.67 -16.40 -20.70
C VAL A 323 12.97 -15.68 -21.04
N PRO A 324 13.45 -14.73 -20.21
CA PRO A 324 14.66 -13.94 -20.51
C PRO A 324 15.98 -14.71 -20.26
N VAL A 325 15.95 -16.03 -20.41
CA VAL A 325 17.08 -16.94 -20.23
C VAL A 325 17.06 -17.96 -21.37
N ALA A 326 18.17 -18.10 -22.09
CA ALA A 326 18.22 -18.94 -23.29
C ALA A 326 18.16 -20.45 -22.99
N ALA A 327 18.83 -20.88 -21.92
CA ALA A 327 18.87 -22.28 -21.47
C ALA A 327 19.20 -22.33 -19.96
N GLY A 328 18.87 -23.42 -19.31
CA GLY A 328 19.10 -23.62 -17.87
C GLY A 328 17.96 -24.34 -17.19
N THR A 329 17.96 -24.26 -15.88
CA THR A 329 16.91 -24.83 -15.03
C THR A 329 16.33 -23.76 -14.13
N LEU A 330 15.01 -23.75 -13.99
CA LEU A 330 14.29 -22.98 -13.00
C LEU A 330 13.89 -23.89 -11.84
N VAL A 331 14.14 -23.46 -10.62
CA VAL A 331 13.74 -24.16 -9.39
C VAL A 331 12.53 -23.43 -8.80
N ASP A 332 11.51 -24.19 -8.42
CA ASP A 332 10.34 -23.63 -7.74
C ASP A 332 10.69 -23.24 -6.31
N MET A 333 10.55 -21.98 -5.97
CA MET A 333 10.86 -21.49 -4.63
C MET A 333 9.81 -21.92 -3.58
N LEU A 334 8.61 -22.35 -4.02
CA LEU A 334 7.57 -22.89 -3.15
C LEU A 334 7.71 -24.40 -2.94
N GLU A 335 8.22 -25.14 -3.95
CA GLU A 335 8.43 -26.59 -3.95
C GLU A 335 9.81 -26.88 -4.56
N PRO A 336 10.91 -26.74 -3.79
CA PRO A 336 12.29 -26.78 -4.35
C PRO A 336 12.68 -28.09 -5.04
N GLU A 337 11.96 -29.16 -4.78
CA GLU A 337 12.11 -30.44 -5.50
C GLU A 337 11.61 -30.38 -6.95
N ARG A 338 10.77 -29.39 -7.30
CA ARG A 338 10.28 -29.17 -8.66
C ARG A 338 11.24 -28.30 -9.45
N GLN A 339 11.65 -28.82 -10.58
CA GLN A 339 12.55 -28.12 -11.50
C GLN A 339 11.96 -28.11 -12.92
N PHE A 340 12.23 -27.03 -13.63
CA PHE A 340 11.71 -26.80 -14.97
C PHE A 340 12.87 -26.45 -15.91
N ALA A 341 13.06 -27.25 -16.93
CA ALA A 341 14.09 -27.01 -17.95
C ALA A 341 13.66 -25.88 -18.89
N ILE A 342 14.57 -24.95 -19.12
CA ILE A 342 14.43 -23.94 -20.18
C ILE A 342 15.03 -24.52 -21.45
N ARG A 343 14.24 -24.54 -22.53
CA ARG A 343 14.67 -25.02 -23.84
C ARG A 343 14.43 -23.94 -24.90
N ASN A 344 15.48 -23.57 -25.60
CA ASN A 344 15.42 -22.52 -26.65
C ASN A 344 14.74 -21.21 -26.18
N GLY A 345 15.02 -20.77 -24.93
CA GLY A 345 14.44 -19.57 -24.36
C GLY A 345 12.95 -19.69 -23.98
N ARG A 346 12.42 -20.91 -23.86
CA ARG A 346 11.02 -21.15 -23.50
C ARG A 346 10.93 -22.00 -22.23
N LEU A 347 9.94 -21.67 -21.41
CA LEU A 347 9.51 -22.41 -20.25
C LEU A 347 8.18 -23.10 -20.57
N VAL A 348 8.13 -24.41 -20.34
CA VAL A 348 6.90 -25.19 -20.40
C VAL A 348 6.53 -25.67 -19.00
N ILE A 349 5.35 -25.28 -18.53
CA ILE A 349 4.72 -25.80 -17.30
C ILE A 349 3.57 -26.69 -17.77
N GLU A 350 3.74 -28.01 -17.69
CA GLU A 350 2.73 -28.96 -18.20
C GLU A 350 1.38 -28.81 -17.49
N SER A 351 1.40 -28.48 -16.20
CA SER A 351 0.20 -28.30 -15.39
C SER A 351 0.45 -27.30 -14.27
N LEU A 352 -0.13 -26.12 -14.40
CA LEU A 352 -0.24 -25.12 -13.32
C LEU A 352 -1.62 -25.28 -12.67
N SER A 353 -1.63 -25.68 -11.42
CA SER A 353 -2.86 -26.00 -10.66
C SER A 353 -3.87 -24.84 -10.66
N ALA A 354 -5.14 -25.15 -10.45
CA ALA A 354 -6.19 -24.15 -10.25
C ALA A 354 -5.84 -23.23 -9.07
N TYR A 355 -6.19 -21.94 -9.18
CA TYR A 355 -6.02 -20.92 -8.14
C TYR A 355 -4.64 -20.89 -7.49
N SER A 356 -3.58 -21.01 -8.30
CA SER A 356 -2.22 -21.17 -7.78
C SER A 356 -1.20 -20.28 -8.48
N ALA A 357 0.01 -20.30 -7.94
CA ALA A 357 1.18 -19.65 -8.51
C ALA A 357 2.39 -20.58 -8.48
N ARG A 358 3.33 -20.36 -9.42
CA ARG A 358 4.73 -20.83 -9.37
C ARG A 358 5.64 -19.61 -9.29
N ILE A 359 6.61 -19.67 -8.40
CA ILE A 359 7.63 -18.64 -8.23
C ILE A 359 8.96 -19.35 -8.46
N LEU A 360 9.55 -19.10 -9.62
CA LEU A 360 10.66 -19.90 -10.15
C LEU A 360 11.92 -19.05 -10.21
N VAL A 361 13.02 -19.52 -9.62
CA VAL A 361 14.33 -18.84 -9.71
C VAL A 361 15.25 -19.61 -10.63
N VAL A 362 16.08 -18.90 -11.41
CA VAL A 362 17.12 -19.53 -12.22
C VAL A 362 18.11 -20.21 -11.29
N ALA A 363 18.35 -21.53 -11.49
CA ALA A 363 19.37 -22.25 -10.74
C ALA A 363 20.74 -21.64 -11.02
N ALA A 364 21.54 -21.47 -9.96
CA ALA A 364 22.88 -20.92 -10.04
C ALA A 364 23.85 -21.86 -10.81
#